data_07532ab60d6018e4090b49b4bd505070
#
_entry.id   07532ab60d6018e4090b49b4bd505070
#
_cell.length_a   1.000
_cell.length_b   1.000
_cell.length_c   1.000
_cell.angle_alpha   90.00
_cell.angle_beta   90.00
_cell.angle_gamma   90.00
#
_symmetry.space_group_name_H-M   'P 1'
#
loop_
_entity.id
_entity.type
_entity.pdbx_description
1 polymer ?
#
loop_
_entity_poly.entity_id
_entity_poly.type
_entity_poly.pdbx_seq_one_letter_code
_entity_poly.pdbx_strand_id
1 'polypeptide(L)'
;MNQLLDALEYMHDKQIIHRDLKPANIMITHKGKDVRLIDFSLSDSDAFCVLKAPAGTCGYIAPEQLKNEGKADARSDIYSLGKVIEDMANATHSRTLARIAADCACADVDSRPSNISQVRALLSVARLPWRLLTALLSVAAVVLLLFIGSTLFNRSDAATHNTLRPNTTKVDTTSLNNGNQVLDRNYWP
;
A
#
# COMPACT_ATOMS: atom_id res chain seq x y z
N MET A 1 -3.31 8.40 -19.33
CA MET A 1 -3.49 8.72 -17.91
C MET A 1 -2.25 9.39 -17.29
N ASN A 2 -1.04 8.82 -17.34
CA ASN A 2 0.13 9.45 -16.69
C ASN A 2 0.36 10.89 -17.12
N GLN A 3 0.36 11.20 -18.42
CA GLN A 3 0.54 12.57 -18.93
C GLN A 3 -0.55 13.55 -18.44
N LEU A 4 -1.78 13.07 -18.26
CA LEU A 4 -2.85 13.88 -17.65
C LEU A 4 -2.54 14.21 -16.20
N LEU A 5 -2.08 13.21 -15.43
CA LEU A 5 -1.66 13.41 -14.04
C LEU A 5 -0.45 14.35 -13.97
N ASP A 6 0.54 14.21 -14.86
CA ASP A 6 1.72 15.07 -14.91
C ASP A 6 1.32 16.55 -15.17
N ALA A 7 0.37 16.76 -16.08
CA ALA A 7 -0.13 18.09 -16.39
C ALA A 7 -0.88 18.73 -15.20
N LEU A 8 -1.76 17.97 -14.55
CA LEU A 8 -2.50 18.44 -13.38
C LEU A 8 -1.57 18.71 -12.19
N GLU A 9 -0.61 17.82 -11.93
CA GLU A 9 0.37 17.98 -10.86
C GLU A 9 1.20 19.26 -11.08
N TYR A 10 1.70 19.46 -12.30
CA TYR A 10 2.42 20.68 -12.66
C TYR A 10 1.58 21.97 -12.45
N MET A 11 0.29 21.95 -12.82
CA MET A 11 -0.61 23.07 -12.61
C MET A 11 -0.82 23.35 -11.12
N HIS A 12 -1.10 22.32 -10.33
CA HIS A 12 -1.34 22.45 -8.90
C HIS A 12 -0.10 22.94 -8.15
N ASP A 13 1.10 22.52 -8.56
CA ASP A 13 2.38 23.05 -8.03
C ASP A 13 2.56 24.55 -8.31
N LYS A 14 1.96 25.06 -9.39
CA LYS A 14 1.92 26.49 -9.72
C LYS A 14 0.69 27.20 -9.14
N GLN A 15 -0.08 26.53 -8.27
CA GLN A 15 -1.32 27.07 -7.71
C GLN A 15 -2.39 27.42 -8.76
N ILE A 16 -2.34 26.74 -9.90
CA ILE A 16 -3.32 26.85 -10.98
C ILE A 16 -4.30 25.69 -10.87
N ILE A 17 -5.59 26.00 -10.75
CA ILE A 17 -6.68 25.03 -10.71
C ILE A 17 -7.42 25.11 -12.04
N HIS A 18 -7.69 23.98 -12.67
CA HIS A 18 -8.32 23.91 -13.99
C HIS A 18 -9.82 24.28 -13.96
N ARG A 19 -10.54 23.80 -12.95
CA ARG A 19 -11.96 24.05 -12.65
C ARG A 19 -12.99 23.51 -13.66
N ASP A 20 -12.59 23.15 -14.88
CA ASP A 20 -13.46 22.58 -15.93
C ASP A 20 -12.83 21.32 -16.55
N LEU A 21 -12.29 20.43 -15.71
CA LEU A 21 -11.72 19.19 -16.21
C LEU A 21 -12.86 18.24 -16.63
N LYS A 22 -12.88 17.88 -17.92
CA LYS A 22 -13.85 16.98 -18.55
C LYS A 22 -13.25 16.36 -19.81
N PRO A 23 -13.81 15.26 -20.36
CA PRO A 23 -13.28 14.61 -21.55
C PRO A 23 -13.13 15.56 -22.74
N ALA A 24 -14.05 16.54 -22.91
CA ALA A 24 -13.99 17.51 -24.01
C ALA A 24 -12.76 18.42 -23.94
N ASN A 25 -12.20 18.63 -22.74
CA ASN A 25 -11.02 19.47 -22.50
C ASN A 25 -9.71 18.65 -22.41
N ILE A 26 -9.78 17.34 -22.67
CA ILE A 26 -8.63 16.43 -22.73
C ILE A 26 -8.40 16.05 -24.18
N MET A 27 -7.44 16.70 -24.81
CA MET A 27 -7.08 16.42 -26.20
C MET A 27 -6.02 15.35 -26.29
N ILE A 28 -6.23 14.36 -27.15
CA ILE A 28 -5.22 13.35 -27.48
C ILE A 28 -4.75 13.63 -28.89
N THR A 29 -3.42 13.80 -29.08
CA THR A 29 -2.85 14.09 -30.39
C THR A 29 -3.12 12.95 -31.39
N HIS A 30 -3.17 13.26 -32.68
CA HIS A 30 -3.51 12.30 -33.75
C HIS A 30 -2.58 11.06 -33.75
N LYS A 31 -1.35 11.18 -33.28
CA LYS A 31 -0.45 10.04 -33.10
C LYS A 31 -0.72 9.24 -31.81
N GLY A 32 -1.74 9.64 -31.02
CA GLY A 32 -2.19 8.94 -29.82
C GLY A 32 -1.19 8.91 -28.66
N LYS A 33 -0.13 9.73 -28.73
CA LYS A 33 0.98 9.67 -27.76
C LYS A 33 0.99 10.79 -26.75
N ASP A 34 0.44 11.98 -27.11
CA ASP A 34 0.47 13.16 -26.24
C ASP A 34 -0.93 13.53 -25.80
N VAL A 35 -1.08 13.75 -24.50
CA VAL A 35 -2.29 14.27 -23.88
C VAL A 35 -2.06 15.76 -23.55
N ARG A 36 -3.00 16.59 -23.93
CA ARG A 36 -2.98 18.03 -23.64
C ARG A 36 -4.29 18.45 -22.99
N LEU A 37 -4.19 19.23 -21.95
CA LEU A 37 -5.32 19.95 -21.39
C LEU A 37 -5.52 21.23 -22.18
N ILE A 38 -6.77 21.53 -22.49
CA ILE A 38 -7.19 22.73 -23.19
C ILE A 38 -8.28 23.44 -22.39
N ASP A 39 -8.51 24.69 -22.72
CA ASP A 39 -9.57 25.54 -22.15
C ASP A 39 -9.40 25.81 -20.64
N PHE A 40 -8.52 26.76 -20.36
CA PHE A 40 -8.27 27.32 -19.02
C PHE A 40 -9.16 28.54 -18.72
N SER A 41 -10.22 28.77 -19.48
CA SER A 41 -11.01 29.99 -19.44
C SER A 41 -11.83 30.19 -18.16
N LEU A 42 -11.94 29.15 -17.32
CA LEU A 42 -12.69 29.22 -16.06
C LEU A 42 -11.80 29.39 -14.82
N SER A 43 -10.48 29.61 -15.01
CA SER A 43 -9.57 29.74 -13.90
C SER A 43 -9.80 30.95 -12.98
N ASP A 44 -10.58 31.97 -13.42
CA ASP A 44 -10.76 33.23 -12.67
C ASP A 44 -12.20 33.68 -12.40
N SER A 45 -13.25 32.96 -12.81
CA SER A 45 -14.61 33.44 -12.59
C SER A 45 -15.61 32.38 -12.16
N ASP A 46 -15.92 32.36 -10.88
CA ASP A 46 -16.85 31.43 -10.21
C ASP A 46 -18.31 31.55 -10.71
N ALA A 47 -18.68 32.62 -11.42
CA ALA A 47 -20.07 32.89 -11.79
C ALA A 47 -20.54 32.24 -13.11
N PHE A 48 -19.64 31.70 -13.94
CA PHE A 48 -19.99 31.28 -15.30
C PHE A 48 -20.43 29.83 -15.44
N CYS A 49 -20.10 28.97 -14.49
CA CYS A 49 -20.41 27.52 -14.58
C CYS A 49 -21.92 27.25 -14.52
N VAL A 50 -22.67 27.99 -13.73
CA VAL A 50 -24.12 27.75 -13.51
C VAL A 50 -24.96 28.20 -14.70
N LEU A 51 -24.51 29.20 -15.46
CA LEU A 51 -25.32 29.87 -16.50
C LEU A 51 -25.09 29.33 -17.92
N LYS A 52 -24.04 28.58 -18.21
CA LYS A 52 -23.66 28.18 -19.58
C LYS A 52 -23.42 26.69 -19.84
N ALA A 53 -23.46 25.83 -18.81
CA ALA A 53 -23.23 24.42 -19.06
C ALA A 53 -24.50 23.75 -19.63
N PRO A 54 -24.44 23.12 -20.81
CA PRO A 54 -25.48 22.14 -21.21
C PRO A 54 -25.59 21.07 -20.11
N ALA A 55 -26.80 20.58 -19.87
CA ALA A 55 -27.12 19.65 -18.78
C ALA A 55 -26.16 18.43 -18.66
N GLY A 56 -25.42 18.06 -19.72
CA GLY A 56 -24.43 16.99 -19.72
C GLY A 56 -23.05 17.36 -19.14
N THR A 57 -22.73 18.63 -18.97
CA THR A 57 -21.40 19.08 -18.50
C THR A 57 -21.36 19.19 -16.97
N CYS A 58 -22.52 19.33 -16.32
CA CYS A 58 -22.61 19.46 -14.86
C CYS A 58 -22.11 18.22 -14.10
N GLY A 59 -22.02 17.07 -14.73
CA GLY A 59 -21.60 15.82 -14.08
C GLY A 59 -20.13 15.76 -13.64
N TYR A 60 -19.29 16.67 -14.14
CA TYR A 60 -17.86 16.73 -13.80
C TYR A 60 -17.52 17.80 -12.78
N ILE A 61 -18.45 18.71 -12.49
CA ILE A 61 -18.24 19.85 -11.58
C ILE A 61 -18.36 19.37 -10.14
N ALA A 62 -17.39 19.74 -9.32
CA ALA A 62 -17.38 19.36 -7.91
C ALA A 62 -18.54 20.04 -7.14
N PRO A 63 -19.17 19.36 -6.16
CA PRO A 63 -20.33 19.90 -5.44
C PRO A 63 -20.09 21.25 -4.77
N GLU A 64 -18.91 21.48 -4.22
CA GLU A 64 -18.52 22.76 -3.61
C GLU A 64 -18.43 23.90 -4.62
N GLN A 65 -18.05 23.61 -5.88
CA GLN A 65 -18.05 24.62 -6.95
C GLN A 65 -19.47 25.02 -7.35
N LEU A 66 -20.44 24.10 -7.32
CA LEU A 66 -21.83 24.40 -7.63
C LEU A 66 -22.50 25.25 -6.54
N LYS A 67 -22.06 25.13 -5.29
CA LYS A 67 -22.63 25.87 -4.16
C LYS A 67 -21.99 27.23 -3.93
N ASN A 68 -20.95 27.57 -4.66
CA ASN A 68 -20.09 28.74 -4.40
C ASN A 68 -19.56 28.77 -2.95
N GLU A 69 -19.40 27.62 -2.33
CA GLU A 69 -18.91 27.48 -0.96
C GLU A 69 -17.37 27.47 -0.99
N GLY A 70 -16.75 28.64 -0.93
CA GLY A 70 -15.32 28.79 -0.72
C GLY A 70 -14.48 28.95 -1.99
N LYS A 71 -13.17 29.12 -1.80
CA LYS A 71 -12.19 29.16 -2.90
C LYS A 71 -12.05 27.78 -3.50
N ALA A 72 -12.08 27.69 -4.83
CA ALA A 72 -11.77 26.44 -5.50
C ALA A 72 -10.38 25.94 -5.08
N ASP A 73 -10.33 24.69 -4.71
CA ASP A 73 -9.15 23.99 -4.23
C ASP A 73 -8.73 22.98 -5.32
N ALA A 74 -7.47 22.56 -5.33
CA ALA A 74 -6.95 21.52 -6.22
C ALA A 74 -7.77 20.21 -6.15
N ARG A 75 -8.44 19.94 -5.01
CA ARG A 75 -9.32 18.79 -4.83
C ARG A 75 -10.62 18.86 -5.64
N SER A 76 -10.99 20.05 -6.15
CA SER A 76 -12.08 20.17 -7.12
C SER A 76 -11.70 19.54 -8.47
N ASP A 77 -10.45 19.74 -8.92
CA ASP A 77 -9.94 19.04 -10.12
C ASP A 77 -9.82 17.53 -9.90
N ILE A 78 -9.50 17.10 -8.67
CA ILE A 78 -9.46 15.68 -8.32
C ILE A 78 -10.85 15.04 -8.42
N TYR A 79 -11.91 15.76 -8.01
CA TYR A 79 -13.29 15.31 -8.21
C TYR A 79 -13.58 15.12 -9.71
N SER A 80 -13.29 16.14 -10.52
CA SER A 80 -13.50 16.10 -11.96
C SER A 80 -12.69 14.99 -12.63
N LEU A 81 -11.44 14.78 -12.20
CA LEU A 81 -10.61 13.65 -12.61
C LEU A 81 -11.24 12.31 -12.23
N GLY A 82 -11.84 12.20 -11.05
CA GLY A 82 -12.59 11.03 -10.61
C GLY A 82 -13.72 10.69 -11.58
N LYS A 83 -14.46 11.70 -12.05
CA LYS A 83 -15.53 11.51 -13.05
C LYS A 83 -14.99 11.06 -14.41
N VAL A 84 -13.83 11.58 -14.83
CA VAL A 84 -13.14 11.11 -16.05
C VAL A 84 -12.69 9.66 -15.90
N ILE A 85 -12.18 9.27 -14.72
CA ILE A 85 -11.80 7.88 -14.42
C ILE A 85 -13.03 6.98 -14.40
N GLU A 86 -14.18 7.46 -13.92
CA GLU A 86 -15.46 6.73 -13.94
C GLU A 86 -15.89 6.39 -15.37
N ASP A 87 -15.81 7.34 -16.29
CA ASP A 87 -16.08 7.09 -17.71
C ASP A 87 -15.15 6.02 -18.29
N MET A 88 -13.87 6.08 -17.95
CA MET A 88 -12.89 5.07 -18.34
C MET A 88 -13.20 3.70 -17.71
N ALA A 89 -13.63 3.67 -16.45
CA ALA A 89 -14.03 2.45 -15.74
C ALA A 89 -15.22 1.80 -16.41
N ASN A 90 -16.22 2.59 -16.80
CA ASN A 90 -17.41 2.13 -17.53
C ASN A 90 -17.06 1.58 -18.90
N ALA A 91 -16.21 2.27 -19.67
CA ALA A 91 -15.77 1.84 -20.99
C ALA A 91 -14.92 0.56 -20.96
N THR A 92 -14.16 0.34 -19.88
CA THR A 92 -13.27 -0.83 -19.74
C THR A 92 -13.82 -1.93 -18.83
N HIS A 93 -14.99 -1.73 -18.24
CA HIS A 93 -15.59 -2.61 -17.21
C HIS A 93 -14.64 -2.91 -16.03
N SER A 94 -13.78 -1.96 -15.67
CA SER A 94 -12.76 -2.14 -14.64
C SER A 94 -13.29 -1.76 -13.27
N ARG A 95 -13.53 -2.77 -12.40
CA ARG A 95 -13.93 -2.55 -10.99
C ARG A 95 -12.88 -1.77 -10.19
N THR A 96 -11.60 -1.92 -10.54
CA THR A 96 -10.51 -1.21 -9.85
C THR A 96 -10.54 0.27 -10.17
N LEU A 97 -10.72 0.63 -11.45
CA LEU A 97 -10.89 2.04 -11.83
C LEU A 97 -12.16 2.65 -11.24
N ALA A 98 -13.26 1.89 -11.19
CA ALA A 98 -14.51 2.35 -10.58
C ALA A 98 -14.34 2.69 -9.09
N ARG A 99 -13.55 1.91 -8.34
CA ARG A 99 -13.25 2.21 -6.93
C ARG A 99 -12.43 3.49 -6.81
N ILE A 100 -11.36 3.64 -7.59
CA ILE A 100 -10.51 4.84 -7.57
C ILE A 100 -11.32 6.08 -7.98
N ALA A 101 -12.20 5.94 -8.97
CA ALA A 101 -13.12 7.00 -9.38
C ALA A 101 -14.01 7.44 -8.22
N ALA A 102 -14.59 6.49 -7.46
CA ALA A 102 -15.43 6.78 -6.31
C ALA A 102 -14.66 7.50 -5.18
N ASP A 103 -13.42 7.08 -4.91
CA ASP A 103 -12.55 7.74 -3.92
C ASP A 103 -12.24 9.19 -4.33
N CYS A 104 -11.96 9.43 -5.62
CA CYS A 104 -11.70 10.78 -6.13
C CYS A 104 -12.96 11.65 -6.21
N ALA A 105 -14.10 11.07 -6.63
CA ALA A 105 -15.36 11.79 -6.82
C ALA A 105 -16.26 11.76 -5.57
N CYS A 106 -15.67 11.66 -4.37
CA CYS A 106 -16.40 11.77 -3.13
C CYS A 106 -17.01 13.17 -2.99
N ALA A 107 -18.28 13.25 -2.50
CA ALA A 107 -18.94 14.55 -2.30
C ALA A 107 -18.25 15.38 -1.22
N ASP A 108 -17.76 14.71 -0.17
CA ASP A 108 -16.98 15.34 0.89
C ASP A 108 -15.53 15.55 0.40
N VAL A 109 -15.09 16.81 0.42
CA VAL A 109 -13.77 17.25 -0.05
C VAL A 109 -12.65 16.61 0.76
N ASP A 110 -12.83 16.45 2.08
CA ASP A 110 -11.79 15.94 2.97
C ASP A 110 -11.62 14.42 2.85
N SER A 111 -12.60 13.74 2.29
CA SER A 111 -12.54 12.31 1.98
C SER A 111 -11.85 11.98 0.65
N ARG A 112 -11.55 12.98 -0.17
CA ARG A 112 -10.83 12.82 -1.44
C ARG A 112 -9.32 12.73 -1.23
N PRO A 113 -8.56 12.15 -2.19
CA PRO A 113 -7.11 12.33 -2.24
C PRO A 113 -6.75 13.82 -2.19
N SER A 114 -5.74 14.18 -1.40
CA SER A 114 -5.36 15.58 -1.18
C SER A 114 -4.54 16.17 -2.34
N ASN A 115 -3.94 15.34 -3.18
CA ASN A 115 -3.10 15.75 -4.30
C ASN A 115 -3.03 14.67 -5.40
N ILE A 116 -2.50 15.04 -6.56
CA ILE A 116 -2.36 14.17 -7.73
C ILE A 116 -1.41 12.99 -7.47
N SER A 117 -0.38 13.17 -6.64
CA SER A 117 0.54 12.09 -6.29
C SER A 117 -0.18 10.94 -5.58
N GLN A 118 -1.16 11.22 -4.71
CA GLN A 118 -2.00 10.18 -4.08
C GLN A 118 -2.88 9.46 -5.12
N VAL A 119 -3.50 10.17 -6.05
CA VAL A 119 -4.26 9.55 -7.15
C VAL A 119 -3.34 8.65 -8.00
N ARG A 120 -2.13 9.11 -8.29
CA ARG A 120 -1.11 8.34 -9.01
C ARG A 120 -0.75 7.05 -8.26
N ALA A 121 -0.59 7.12 -6.95
CA ALA A 121 -0.33 5.95 -6.11
C ALA A 121 -1.47 4.92 -6.19
N LEU A 122 -2.72 5.35 -6.07
CA LEU A 122 -3.89 4.48 -6.23
C LEU A 122 -3.91 3.78 -7.59
N LEU A 123 -3.65 4.52 -8.67
CA LEU A 123 -3.60 3.98 -10.04
C LEU A 123 -2.41 3.06 -10.26
N SER A 124 -1.28 3.25 -9.57
CA SER A 124 -0.10 2.40 -9.68
C SER A 124 -0.32 1.03 -9.03
N VAL A 125 -0.93 1.01 -7.85
CA VAL A 125 -1.32 -0.22 -7.15
C VAL A 125 -2.32 -1.03 -7.98
N ALA A 126 -3.24 -0.35 -8.67
CA ALA A 126 -4.20 -0.97 -9.57
C ALA A 126 -3.55 -1.74 -10.75
N ARG A 127 -2.33 -1.38 -11.12
CA ARG A 127 -1.58 -2.02 -12.21
C ARG A 127 -0.72 -3.19 -11.76
N LEU A 128 -0.54 -3.38 -10.46
CA LEU A 128 0.25 -4.51 -9.97
C LEU A 128 -0.47 -5.81 -10.33
N PRO A 129 0.12 -6.67 -11.18
CA PRO A 129 -0.52 -7.93 -11.52
C PRO A 129 -0.61 -8.77 -10.22
N TRP A 130 -1.80 -9.17 -9.86
CA TRP A 130 -2.06 -9.99 -8.68
C TRP A 130 -1.16 -11.24 -8.61
N ARG A 131 -0.70 -11.71 -9.79
CA ARG A 131 0.26 -12.80 -9.93
C ARG A 131 1.59 -12.54 -9.22
N LEU A 132 2.06 -11.28 -9.17
CA LEU A 132 3.27 -10.93 -8.41
C LEU A 132 2.99 -10.97 -6.91
N LEU A 133 1.83 -10.52 -6.47
CA LEU A 133 1.44 -10.59 -5.07
C LEU A 133 1.31 -12.04 -4.59
N THR A 134 0.67 -12.90 -5.39
CA THR A 134 0.55 -14.34 -5.08
C THR A 134 1.89 -15.04 -5.12
N ALA A 135 2.78 -14.70 -6.05
CA ALA A 135 4.13 -15.24 -6.11
C ALA A 135 4.95 -14.86 -4.86
N LEU A 136 4.89 -13.59 -4.42
CA LEU A 136 5.56 -13.13 -3.19
C LEU A 136 5.01 -13.84 -1.95
N LEU A 137 3.69 -13.99 -1.84
CA LEU A 137 3.05 -14.70 -0.73
C LEU A 137 3.43 -16.18 -0.73
N SER A 138 3.51 -16.83 -1.89
CA SER A 138 3.92 -18.25 -1.99
C SER A 138 5.37 -18.43 -1.58
N VAL A 139 6.29 -17.56 -1.99
CA VAL A 139 7.69 -17.59 -1.55
C VAL A 139 7.80 -17.36 -0.04
N ALA A 140 7.08 -16.40 0.52
CA ALA A 140 7.06 -16.15 1.96
C ALA A 140 6.54 -17.37 2.74
N ALA A 141 5.49 -18.04 2.24
CA ALA A 141 4.94 -19.24 2.85
C ALA A 141 5.95 -20.40 2.83
N VAL A 142 6.67 -20.61 1.71
CA VAL A 142 7.71 -21.63 1.61
C VAL A 142 8.87 -21.35 2.57
N VAL A 143 9.34 -20.11 2.65
CA VAL A 143 10.40 -19.70 3.60
C VAL A 143 9.96 -19.94 5.03
N LEU A 144 8.72 -19.62 5.38
CA LEU A 144 8.16 -19.86 6.71
C LEU A 144 8.09 -21.36 7.03
N LEU A 145 7.66 -22.19 6.08
CA LEU A 145 7.60 -23.65 6.26
C LEU A 145 9.01 -24.26 6.43
N LEU A 146 10.00 -23.78 5.67
CA LEU A 146 11.40 -24.21 5.83
C LEU A 146 11.95 -23.80 7.20
N PHE A 147 11.62 -22.60 7.67
CA PHE A 147 12.04 -22.13 9.00
C PHE A 147 11.40 -22.96 10.11
N ILE A 148 10.10 -23.24 10.03
CA ILE A 148 9.41 -24.12 10.99
C ILE A 148 9.99 -25.54 10.94
N GLY A 149 10.21 -26.08 9.74
CA GLY A 149 10.81 -27.40 9.56
C GLY A 149 12.21 -27.51 10.20
N SER A 150 13.06 -26.49 10.00
CA SER A 150 14.40 -26.45 10.60
C SER A 150 14.37 -26.35 12.12
N THR A 151 13.42 -25.58 12.68
CA THR A 151 13.28 -25.47 14.15
C THR A 151 12.77 -26.76 14.78
N LEU A 152 11.85 -27.47 14.12
CA LEU A 152 11.35 -28.76 14.58
C LEU A 152 12.42 -29.85 14.47
N PHE A 153 13.20 -29.89 13.39
CA PHE A 153 14.31 -30.80 13.19
C PHE A 153 15.37 -30.62 14.28
N ASN A 154 15.79 -29.39 14.55
CA ASN A 154 16.77 -29.07 15.59
C ASN A 154 16.29 -29.43 17.00
N ARG A 155 14.96 -29.46 17.23
CA ARG A 155 14.35 -29.86 18.50
C ARG A 155 14.32 -31.39 18.66
N SER A 156 14.20 -32.14 17.56
CA SER A 156 14.26 -33.63 17.60
C SER A 156 15.65 -34.13 17.89
N ASP A 157 16.70 -33.48 17.38
CA ASP A 157 18.10 -33.87 17.63
C ASP A 157 18.50 -33.57 19.09
N ALA A 158 17.97 -32.48 19.70
CA ALA A 158 18.20 -32.20 21.12
C ALA A 158 17.52 -33.21 22.05
N ALA A 159 16.40 -33.83 21.64
CA ALA A 159 15.71 -34.85 22.42
C ALA A 159 16.43 -36.23 22.34
N THR A 160 17.02 -36.55 21.20
CA THR A 160 17.75 -37.81 20.99
C THR A 160 19.08 -37.83 21.72
N HIS A 161 19.76 -36.70 21.87
CA HIS A 161 21.03 -36.58 22.57
C HIS A 161 20.87 -36.69 24.11
N ASN A 162 19.67 -36.43 24.66
CA ASN A 162 19.41 -36.57 26.08
C ASN A 162 19.07 -38.00 26.55
N THR A 163 18.77 -38.93 25.63
CA THR A 163 18.44 -40.31 25.96
C THR A 163 19.66 -41.24 25.96
N LEU A 164 20.86 -40.77 25.59
CA LEU A 164 22.10 -41.54 25.53
C LEU A 164 23.09 -41.23 26.66
N ARG A 165 22.67 -40.65 27.78
CA ARG A 165 23.51 -40.60 28.99
C ARG A 165 23.48 -41.99 29.63
N PRO A 166 24.59 -42.76 29.68
CA PRO A 166 24.65 -43.99 30.44
C PRO A 166 24.45 -43.67 31.91
N ASN A 167 23.51 -44.38 32.54
CA ASN A 167 23.33 -44.42 33.98
C ASN A 167 24.61 -44.93 34.59
N THR A 168 25.49 -44.08 35.09
CA THR A 168 26.54 -44.46 36.00
C THR A 168 25.87 -44.75 37.36
N THR A 169 25.53 -46.00 37.59
CA THR A 169 25.20 -46.54 38.92
C THR A 169 26.34 -46.20 39.84
N LYS A 170 26.06 -45.34 40.83
CA LYS A 170 26.89 -45.24 42.04
C LYS A 170 26.87 -46.61 42.73
N VAL A 171 28.01 -47.28 42.74
CA VAL A 171 28.24 -48.42 43.61
C VAL A 171 28.45 -47.84 44.99
N ASP A 172 27.50 -48.07 45.89
CA ASP A 172 27.64 -47.86 47.34
C ASP A 172 28.62 -48.90 47.89
N THR A 173 29.82 -48.45 48.27
CA THR A 173 30.72 -49.21 49.11
C THR A 173 30.53 -48.75 50.57
N THR A 174 29.49 -49.25 51.19
CA THR A 174 29.37 -49.31 52.64
C THR A 174 29.26 -50.74 53.00
N SER A 175 30.37 -51.29 53.40
CA SER A 175 30.52 -52.30 54.46
C SER A 175 31.82 -53.09 54.26
N LEU A 176 32.79 -52.80 55.04
CA LEU A 176 33.54 -53.82 55.82
C LEU A 176 34.50 -53.07 56.76
N ASN A 177 33.97 -52.89 57.93
CA ASN A 177 34.71 -52.57 59.10
C ASN A 177 35.31 -53.90 59.63
N ASN A 178 36.56 -53.92 59.91
CA ASN A 178 37.13 -54.54 61.16
C ASN A 178 38.64 -54.73 61.02
N GLY A 179 39.30 -54.22 62.00
CA GLY A 179 40.40 -54.91 62.57
C GLY A 179 41.76 -54.22 62.57
N ASN A 180 42.08 -53.76 63.75
CA ASN A 180 43.41 -53.66 64.36
C ASN A 180 44.37 -52.62 63.82
N GLN A 181 44.48 -51.54 64.57
CA GLN A 181 45.40 -51.33 65.71
C GLN A 181 46.89 -51.29 65.29
N VAL A 182 47.47 -50.23 65.78
CA VAL A 182 48.76 -50.15 66.54
C VAL A 182 49.91 -49.47 65.79
N LEU A 183 50.27 -48.28 66.37
CA LEU A 183 51.62 -47.72 66.58
C LEU A 183 52.47 -47.39 65.36
N ASP A 184 53.19 -46.36 65.27
CA ASP A 184 53.87 -45.46 66.20
C ASP A 184 54.56 -44.34 65.43
N ARG A 185 54.61 -43.18 66.07
CA ARG A 185 55.73 -42.23 66.15
C ARG A 185 56.59 -41.82 64.96
N ASN A 186 56.57 -40.50 64.90
CA ASN A 186 57.79 -39.68 64.77
C ASN A 186 58.55 -39.67 63.42
N TYR A 187 58.78 -38.56 62.83
CA TYR A 187 59.79 -37.56 63.11
C TYR A 187 59.77 -36.47 61.99
N TRP A 188 59.93 -35.31 62.40
CA TRP A 188 60.36 -34.10 61.68
C TRP A 188 61.78 -34.28 61.05
N PRO A 189 62.19 -33.35 60.15
CA PRO A 189 61.92 -31.88 60.18
C PRO A 189 61.19 -31.36 58.92
#